data_f8538b230852b108fa2f663b6face265
#
_entry.id   f8538b230852b108fa2f663b6face265
#
_cell.length_a   1.000
_cell.length_b   1.000
_cell.length_c   1.000
_cell.angle_alpha   90.00
_cell.angle_beta   90.00
_cell.angle_gamma   90.00
#
_symmetry.space_group_name_H-M   'P 1'
#
loop_
_entity.id
_entity.type
_entity.pdbx_description
1 polymer ?
#
loop_
_entity_poly.entity_id
_entity_poly.type
_entity_poly.pdbx_seq_one_letter_code
_entity_poly.pdbx_strand_id
1 'polypeptide(L)'
;MSGKTRGRDFVGKTVISEESGRKFGNVGDLVFVSESGELLNIVLVEPTRHTTELNLERDTQGRLLVPFSSVKSVGDFVIISEKEIV
;
A
#
# COMPACT_ATOMS: atom_id res chain seq x y z
N MET A 1 -6.31 13.99 19.12
CA MET A 1 -7.30 13.20 18.45
C MET A 1 -6.81 11.80 18.15
N SER A 2 -7.39 10.92 18.79
CA SER A 2 -7.05 9.54 18.57
C SER A 2 -7.72 9.04 17.30
N GLY A 3 -7.29 7.92 16.81
CA GLY A 3 -7.93 7.25 15.72
C GLY A 3 -7.44 7.65 14.34
N LYS A 4 -6.71 8.73 14.23
CA LYS A 4 -6.16 9.11 12.93
C LYS A 4 -4.81 8.44 12.73
N THR A 5 -4.68 7.74 11.63
CA THR A 5 -3.41 7.16 11.25
C THR A 5 -2.62 8.21 10.50
N ARG A 6 -1.42 8.49 10.97
CA ARG A 6 -0.54 9.44 10.30
C ARG A 6 0.19 8.74 9.17
N GLY A 7 0.58 9.52 8.15
CA GLY A 7 1.33 8.97 7.04
C GLY A 7 2.56 8.20 7.50
N ARG A 8 3.31 8.76 8.44
CA ARG A 8 4.52 8.11 8.93
C ARG A 8 4.25 6.79 9.64
N ASP A 9 3.02 6.56 10.09
CA ASP A 9 2.67 5.32 10.77
C ASP A 9 2.55 4.17 9.77
N PHE A 10 2.39 4.46 8.48
CA PHE A 10 2.36 3.45 7.44
C PHE A 10 3.75 3.03 7.01
N VAL A 11 4.69 3.97 6.99
CA VAL A 11 6.01 3.72 6.41
C VAL A 11 6.74 2.66 7.20
N GLY A 12 7.26 1.67 6.49
CA GLY A 12 7.98 0.56 7.09
C GLY A 12 7.12 -0.65 7.42
N LYS A 13 5.79 -0.51 7.41
CA LYS A 13 4.91 -1.64 7.72
C LYS A 13 4.91 -2.64 6.56
N THR A 14 4.68 -3.89 6.91
CA THR A 14 4.54 -4.95 5.92
C THR A 14 3.13 -4.95 5.35
N VAL A 15 3.03 -5.10 4.02
CA VAL A 15 1.76 -5.17 3.31
C VAL A 15 1.46 -6.62 2.99
N ILE A 16 0.26 -7.08 3.38
CA ILE A 16 -0.15 -8.48 3.25
C ILE A 16 -1.52 -8.54 2.57
N SER A 17 -1.69 -9.52 1.69
CA SER A 17 -2.97 -9.76 1.02
C SER A 17 -3.95 -10.46 1.94
N GLU A 18 -5.19 -9.94 1.99
CA GLU A 18 -6.27 -10.57 2.75
C GLU A 18 -6.65 -11.93 2.15
N GLU A 19 -6.67 -12.03 0.83
CA GLU A 19 -7.12 -13.25 0.17
C GLU A 19 -6.09 -14.37 0.22
N SER A 20 -4.82 -14.06 -0.07
CA SER A 20 -3.79 -15.09 -0.18
C SER A 20 -2.92 -15.21 1.06
N GLY A 21 -2.96 -14.20 1.94
CA GLY A 21 -2.06 -14.15 3.08
C GLY A 21 -0.62 -13.89 2.72
N ARG A 22 -0.35 -13.57 1.44
CA ARG A 22 1.02 -13.39 0.98
C ARG A 22 1.50 -11.98 1.25
N LYS A 23 2.79 -11.87 1.54
CA LYS A 23 3.43 -10.58 1.71
C LYS A 23 3.60 -9.91 0.34
N PHE A 24 3.25 -8.63 0.26
CA PHE A 24 3.44 -7.84 -0.96
C PHE A 24 4.76 -7.09 -0.96
N GLY A 25 5.20 -6.66 0.19
CA GLY A 25 6.38 -5.85 0.35
C GLY A 25 6.21 -4.98 1.57
N ASN A 26 6.95 -3.88 1.62
CA ASN A 26 6.85 -2.92 2.72
C ASN A 26 6.41 -1.57 2.18
N VAL A 27 5.78 -0.78 3.05
CA VAL A 27 5.43 0.59 2.69
C VAL A 27 6.68 1.44 2.70
N GLY A 28 7.03 2.01 1.55
CA GLY A 28 8.21 2.87 1.44
C GLY A 28 7.86 4.33 1.41
N ASP A 29 6.68 4.66 0.90
CA ASP A 29 6.26 6.05 0.79
C ASP A 29 4.75 6.08 0.57
N LEU A 30 4.19 7.28 0.55
CA LEU A 30 2.76 7.49 0.36
C LEU A 30 2.55 8.57 -0.71
N VAL A 31 1.47 8.44 -1.46
CA VAL A 31 1.09 9.43 -2.47
C VAL A 31 -0.23 10.05 -2.04
N PHE A 32 -0.25 11.37 -1.94
CA PHE A 32 -1.43 12.12 -1.52
C PHE A 32 -1.95 12.97 -2.67
N VAL A 33 -3.25 13.23 -2.64
CA VAL A 33 -3.84 14.24 -3.52
C VAL A 33 -3.46 15.60 -2.92
N SER A 34 -2.77 16.45 -3.71
CA SER A 34 -2.21 17.68 -3.17
C SER A 34 -3.25 18.66 -2.66
N GLU A 35 -4.43 18.69 -3.29
CA GLU A 35 -5.46 19.66 -2.94
C GLU A 35 -6.23 19.27 -1.69
N SER A 36 -6.52 17.99 -1.52
CA SER A 36 -7.32 17.52 -0.40
C SER A 36 -6.48 16.92 0.73
N GLY A 37 -5.24 16.56 0.45
CA GLY A 37 -4.41 15.85 1.40
C GLY A 37 -4.82 14.39 1.57
N GLU A 38 -5.73 13.92 0.73
CA GLU A 38 -6.24 12.56 0.82
C GLU A 38 -5.19 11.56 0.35
N LEU A 39 -5.06 10.45 1.06
CA LEU A 39 -4.11 9.39 0.72
C LEU A 39 -4.63 8.62 -0.49
N LEU A 40 -3.84 8.59 -1.54
CA LEU A 40 -4.23 8.01 -2.82
C LEU A 40 -3.63 6.63 -3.04
N ASN A 41 -2.31 6.51 -2.86
CA ASN A 41 -1.60 5.27 -3.10
C ASN A 41 -0.52 5.02 -2.06
N ILE A 42 -0.16 3.76 -1.90
CA ILE A 42 0.99 3.33 -1.12
C ILE A 42 2.08 2.92 -2.10
N VAL A 43 3.29 3.40 -1.88
CA VAL A 43 4.45 3.00 -2.68
C VAL A 43 5.10 1.81 -1.99
N LEU A 44 5.21 0.70 -2.70
CA LEU A 44 5.85 -0.50 -2.17
C LEU A 44 7.35 -0.45 -2.42
N VAL A 45 8.10 -0.89 -1.41
CA VAL A 45 9.52 -1.16 -1.54
C VAL A 45 9.74 -2.61 -1.18
N GLU A 46 10.84 -3.18 -1.68
CA GLU A 46 11.16 -4.58 -1.46
C GLU A 46 10.00 -5.50 -1.81
N PRO A 47 9.42 -5.33 -3.02
CA PRO A 47 8.26 -6.15 -3.40
C PRO A 47 8.65 -7.61 -3.49
N THR A 48 7.71 -8.48 -3.11
CA THR A 48 7.91 -9.91 -3.23
C THR A 48 7.71 -10.33 -4.69
N ARG A 49 8.13 -11.56 -5.01
CA ARG A 49 7.95 -12.10 -6.34
C ARG A 49 6.48 -12.11 -6.76
N HIS A 50 5.60 -12.47 -5.83
CA HIS A 50 4.18 -12.48 -6.09
C HIS A 50 3.70 -11.11 -6.57
N THR A 51 4.17 -10.05 -5.91
CA THR A 51 3.78 -8.68 -6.26
C THR A 51 4.28 -8.29 -7.63
N THR A 52 5.52 -8.65 -7.96
CA THR A 52 6.09 -8.27 -9.26
C THR A 52 5.41 -8.96 -10.42
N GLU A 53 4.72 -10.07 -10.15
CA GLU A 53 3.97 -10.77 -11.18
C GLU A 53 2.59 -10.19 -11.41
N LEU A 54 2.14 -9.31 -10.51
CA LEU A 54 0.87 -8.63 -10.67
C LEU A 54 1.04 -7.40 -11.55
N ASN A 55 -0.05 -7.00 -12.19
CA ASN A 55 -0.03 -5.85 -13.09
C ASN A 55 -0.39 -4.57 -12.35
N LEU A 56 0.45 -4.21 -11.38
CA LEU A 56 0.25 -3.01 -10.58
C LEU A 56 0.73 -1.77 -11.33
N GLU A 57 0.11 -0.65 -11.01
CA GLU A 57 0.60 0.63 -11.52
C GLU A 57 1.98 0.94 -10.97
N ARG A 58 2.72 1.76 -11.71
CA ARG A 58 4.05 2.20 -11.30
C ARG A 58 4.10 3.72 -11.37
N ASP A 59 4.89 4.31 -10.49
CA ASP A 59 5.10 5.75 -10.54
C ASP A 59 6.18 6.07 -11.59
N THR A 60 6.53 7.36 -11.70
CA THR A 60 7.52 7.80 -12.70
C THR A 60 8.90 7.22 -12.46
N GLN A 61 9.18 6.75 -11.26
CA GLN A 61 10.44 6.13 -10.91
C GLN A 61 10.40 4.60 -11.01
N GLY A 62 9.29 4.06 -11.48
CA GLY A 62 9.13 2.62 -11.65
C GLY A 62 8.74 1.88 -10.38
N ARG A 63 8.43 2.59 -9.31
CA ARG A 63 8.04 1.96 -8.05
C ARG A 63 6.59 1.50 -8.13
N LEU A 64 6.30 0.37 -7.52
CA LEU A 64 4.95 -0.21 -7.54
C LEU A 64 4.01 0.57 -6.63
N LEU A 65 2.79 0.77 -7.09
CA LEU A 65 1.76 1.50 -6.36
C LEU A 65 0.62 0.58 -6.01
N VAL A 66 0.12 0.69 -4.77
CA VAL A 66 -1.08 -0.02 -4.33
C VAL A 66 -2.11 1.04 -3.99
N PRO A 67 -3.30 0.99 -4.61
CA PRO A 67 -4.32 2.00 -4.33
C PRO A 67 -4.80 1.89 -2.89
N PHE A 68 -4.96 3.03 -2.24
CA PHE A 68 -5.40 3.04 -0.86
C PHE A 68 -6.81 2.46 -0.71
N SER A 69 -7.61 2.51 -1.79
CA SER A 69 -8.95 1.93 -1.78
C SER A 69 -8.94 0.43 -1.53
N SER A 70 -7.80 -0.24 -1.77
CA SER A 70 -7.67 -1.68 -1.51
C SER A 70 -7.32 -1.99 -0.06
N VAL A 71 -7.00 -0.99 0.75
CA VAL A 71 -6.59 -1.20 2.13
C VAL A 71 -7.80 -1.53 2.99
N LYS A 72 -7.74 -2.66 3.69
CA LYS A 72 -8.85 -3.14 4.54
C LYS A 72 -8.62 -2.84 6.01
N SER A 73 -7.38 -2.93 6.45
CA SER A 73 -7.06 -2.58 7.84
C SER A 73 -5.61 -2.21 7.97
N VAL A 74 -5.30 -1.44 9.00
CA VAL A 74 -3.95 -1.01 9.31
C VAL A 74 -3.73 -1.23 10.79
N GLY A 75 -2.72 -2.01 11.10
CA GLY A 75 -2.30 -2.28 12.46
C GLY A 75 -0.81 -2.50 12.44
N ASP A 76 -0.36 -3.64 12.95
CA ASP A 76 1.05 -4.01 12.79
C ASP A 76 1.38 -4.28 11.33
N PHE A 77 0.37 -4.65 10.54
CA PHE A 77 0.49 -4.89 9.12
C PHE A 77 -0.54 -4.04 8.39
N VAL A 78 -0.28 -3.78 7.12
CA VAL A 78 -1.27 -3.17 6.24
C VAL A 78 -1.92 -4.31 5.46
N ILE A 79 -3.21 -4.52 5.67
CA ILE A 79 -3.94 -5.60 5.00
C ILE A 79 -4.67 -5.03 3.80
N ILE A 80 -4.43 -5.60 2.62
CA ILE A 80 -5.05 -5.14 1.38
C ILE A 80 -5.85 -6.26 0.75
N SER A 81 -6.78 -5.89 -0.12
CA SER A 81 -7.56 -6.85 -0.89
C SER A 81 -7.07 -6.86 -2.32
N GLU A 82 -6.56 -8.01 -2.79
CA GLU A 82 -6.09 -8.13 -4.17
C GLU A 82 -7.22 -7.91 -5.17
N LYS A 83 -8.44 -8.28 -4.80
CA LYS A 83 -9.60 -8.10 -5.67
C LYS A 83 -9.86 -6.65 -5.99
N GLU A 84 -9.49 -5.76 -5.11
CA GLU A 84 -9.79 -4.33 -5.25
C GLU A 84 -8.66 -3.57 -5.97
N ILE A 85 -7.58 -4.26 -6.27
CA ILE A 85 -6.47 -3.65 -6.99
C ILE A 85 -6.75 -3.59 -8.50
N VAL A 86 -7.49 -4.55 -8.98
CA VAL A 86 -7.75 -4.69 -10.42
C VAL A 86 -8.78 -3.68 -10.90
#